data_ef755672397f6f2557480e1cdb1ec73e
#
_entry.id   ef755672397f6f2557480e1cdb1ec73e
#
_cell.length_a   1.000
_cell.length_b   1.000
_cell.length_c   1.000
_cell.angle_alpha   90.00
_cell.angle_beta   90.00
_cell.angle_gamma   90.00
#
_symmetry.space_group_name_H-M   'P 1'
#
loop_
_entity.id
_entity.type
_entity.pdbx_description
1 polymer ?
#
loop_
_entity_poly.entity_id
_entity_poly.type
_entity_poly.pdbx_seq_one_letter_code
_entity_poly.pdbx_strand_id
1 'polypeptide(L)'
;MMNRIILIGNGFDLAHGLPTSYADFIRGYNITLKLGLLEGEYERYDGLCSVNISDPEDRKTLEQFRWMLQDNTFRFIRNLGEITPAEQYDHFVSDHLIYESKFFETINKAVESKKWVDIEGEYYSLLKKVFKDKSCKYGDPIQLNEELELIKGALTGYLKSVQKHYIKSELRNPDIEQIIHEP
;
A
#
# COMPACT_ATOMS: atom_id res chain seq x y z
N MET A 1 -28.63 15.87 -32.56
CA MET A 1 -27.67 15.81 -31.44
C MET A 1 -27.09 14.41 -31.38
N MET A 2 -25.79 14.27 -31.45
CA MET A 2 -25.12 12.96 -31.27
C MET A 2 -24.98 12.71 -29.78
N ASN A 3 -25.51 11.61 -29.28
CA ASN A 3 -25.29 11.23 -27.88
C ASN A 3 -23.83 10.75 -27.74
N ARG A 4 -23.08 11.41 -26.89
CA ARG A 4 -21.67 11.07 -26.59
C ARG A 4 -21.62 10.23 -25.32
N ILE A 5 -21.02 9.05 -25.39
CA ILE A 5 -20.75 8.19 -24.23
C ILE A 5 -19.26 8.33 -23.87
N ILE A 6 -18.98 8.73 -22.64
CA ILE A 6 -17.63 8.81 -22.11
C ILE A 6 -17.45 7.68 -21.12
N LEU A 7 -16.48 6.79 -21.37
CA LEU A 7 -16.08 5.72 -20.47
C LEU A 7 -14.87 6.20 -19.66
N ILE A 8 -15.06 6.30 -18.35
CA ILE A 8 -14.01 6.75 -17.41
C ILE A 8 -13.55 5.54 -16.60
N GLY A 9 -12.25 5.28 -16.61
CA GLY A 9 -11.59 4.24 -15.82
C GLY A 9 -10.39 4.81 -15.07
N ASN A 10 -9.65 3.95 -14.39
CA ASN A 10 -8.46 4.33 -13.60
C ASN A 10 -7.41 5.12 -14.42
N GLY A 11 -7.32 4.91 -15.73
CA GLY A 11 -6.48 5.71 -16.62
C GLY A 11 -6.78 7.20 -16.63
N PHE A 12 -8.04 7.59 -16.34
CA PHE A 12 -8.43 8.99 -16.20
C PHE A 12 -7.78 9.65 -14.98
N ASP A 13 -7.82 8.98 -13.84
CA ASP A 13 -7.19 9.45 -12.60
C ASP A 13 -5.67 9.58 -12.76
N LEU A 14 -5.05 8.57 -13.37
CA LEU A 14 -3.61 8.56 -13.63
C LEU A 14 -3.19 9.68 -14.59
N ALA A 15 -4.02 9.99 -15.60
CA ALA A 15 -3.78 11.10 -16.52
C ALA A 15 -3.84 12.47 -15.83
N HIS A 16 -4.58 12.58 -14.71
CA HIS A 16 -4.56 13.75 -13.82
C HIS A 16 -3.41 13.74 -12.81
N GLY A 17 -2.50 12.76 -12.89
CA GLY A 17 -1.38 12.62 -11.95
C GLY A 17 -1.80 12.10 -10.58
N LEU A 18 -3.00 11.52 -10.44
CA LEU A 18 -3.46 10.96 -9.18
C LEU A 18 -2.83 9.58 -8.96
N PRO A 19 -2.26 9.33 -7.77
CA PRO A 19 -1.68 8.03 -7.43
C PRO A 19 -2.79 7.03 -7.06
N THR A 20 -3.55 6.54 -8.03
CA THR A 20 -4.70 5.66 -7.84
C THR A 20 -4.46 4.22 -8.31
N SER A 21 -3.23 3.89 -8.70
CA SER A 21 -2.88 2.51 -9.01
C SER A 21 -2.83 1.64 -7.74
N TYR A 22 -2.99 0.33 -7.91
CA TYR A 22 -2.79 -0.61 -6.80
C TYR A 22 -1.36 -0.55 -6.23
N ALA A 23 -0.36 -0.31 -7.07
CA ALA A 23 1.01 -0.13 -6.61
C ALA A 23 1.15 1.12 -5.72
N ASP A 24 0.45 2.21 -6.04
CA ASP A 24 0.42 3.41 -5.21
C ASP A 24 -0.29 3.15 -3.88
N PHE A 25 -1.41 2.41 -3.91
CA PHE A 25 -2.11 1.99 -2.70
C PHE A 25 -1.20 1.17 -1.78
N ILE A 26 -0.54 0.13 -2.29
CA ILE A 26 0.37 -0.71 -1.50
C ILE A 26 1.53 0.10 -0.93
N ARG A 27 2.11 0.99 -1.73
CA ARG A 27 3.16 1.90 -1.27
C ARG A 27 2.66 2.82 -0.16
N GLY A 28 1.48 3.43 -0.34
CA GLY A 28 0.85 4.29 0.65
C GLY A 28 0.53 3.56 1.95
N TYR A 29 0.05 2.32 1.87
CA TYR A 29 -0.20 1.46 3.03
C TYR A 29 1.10 1.20 3.82
N ASN A 30 2.16 0.77 3.13
CA ASN A 30 3.45 0.50 3.75
C ASN A 30 4.08 1.76 4.37
N ILE A 31 3.95 2.93 3.71
CA ILE A 31 4.40 4.21 4.27
C ILE A 31 3.62 4.54 5.55
N THR A 32 2.29 4.37 5.55
CA THR A 32 1.46 4.68 6.73
C THR A 32 1.81 3.79 7.91
N LEU A 33 2.07 2.49 7.66
CA LEU A 33 2.52 1.56 8.68
C LEU A 33 3.86 2.01 9.29
N LYS A 34 4.85 2.31 8.45
CA LYS A 34 6.18 2.77 8.89
C LYS A 34 6.12 4.09 9.65
N LEU A 35 5.30 5.04 9.19
CA LEU A 35 5.13 6.33 9.89
C LEU A 35 4.50 6.15 11.27
N GLY A 36 3.50 5.29 11.45
CA GLY A 36 2.90 5.00 12.76
C GLY A 36 3.96 4.52 13.77
N LEU A 37 4.84 3.62 13.34
CA LEU A 37 5.95 3.17 14.20
C LEU A 37 6.93 4.30 14.54
N LEU A 38 7.21 5.22 13.62
CA LEU A 38 8.07 6.39 13.90
C LEU A 38 7.36 7.42 14.80
N GLU A 39 6.03 7.50 14.76
CA GLU A 39 5.22 8.44 15.53
C GLU A 39 4.86 7.96 16.95
N GLY A 40 5.26 6.75 17.33
CA GLY A 40 5.12 6.27 18.72
C GLY A 40 4.45 4.92 18.87
N GLU A 41 3.95 4.30 17.81
CA GLU A 41 3.41 2.94 17.88
C GLU A 41 4.52 1.93 18.12
N TYR A 42 4.26 0.89 18.94
CA TYR A 42 5.11 -0.29 19.10
C TYR A 42 4.40 -1.55 18.62
N GLU A 43 3.10 -1.47 18.43
CA GLU A 43 2.29 -2.54 17.94
C GLU A 43 1.22 -2.00 16.99
N ARG A 44 0.89 -2.79 16.00
CA ARG A 44 -0.18 -2.51 15.06
C ARG A 44 -0.79 -3.81 14.57
N TYR A 45 -2.10 -3.82 14.45
CA TYR A 45 -2.87 -4.91 13.85
C TYR A 45 -4.08 -4.33 13.13
N ASP A 46 -4.27 -4.67 11.87
CA ASP A 46 -5.43 -4.20 11.08
C ASP A 46 -6.09 -5.33 10.25
N GLY A 47 -5.72 -6.58 10.52
CA GLY A 47 -6.22 -7.76 9.81
C GLY A 47 -5.51 -8.03 8.47
N LEU A 48 -4.78 -7.07 7.91
CA LEU A 48 -3.92 -7.28 6.74
C LEU A 48 -2.50 -7.61 7.17
N CYS A 49 -1.97 -6.83 8.10
CA CYS A 49 -0.65 -6.99 8.68
C CYS A 49 -0.68 -6.78 10.19
N SER A 50 0.35 -7.32 10.85
CA SER A 50 0.67 -6.97 12.22
C SER A 50 2.15 -6.66 12.36
N VAL A 51 2.46 -5.79 13.32
CA VAL A 51 3.81 -5.50 13.81
C VAL A 51 3.73 -5.48 15.32
N ASN A 52 4.65 -6.17 15.99
CA ASN A 52 4.75 -6.15 17.45
C ASN A 52 6.22 -6.05 17.87
N ILE A 53 6.60 -4.90 18.40
CA ILE A 53 7.95 -4.62 18.90
C ILE A 53 7.89 -4.64 20.42
N SER A 54 7.81 -5.84 20.99
CA SER A 54 7.72 -6.08 22.43
C SER A 54 9.09 -6.22 23.10
N ASP A 55 10.09 -6.68 22.36
CA ASP A 55 11.45 -6.87 22.88
C ASP A 55 12.09 -5.53 23.26
N PRO A 56 12.72 -5.42 24.47
CA PRO A 56 13.33 -4.17 24.91
C PRO A 56 14.49 -3.66 24.03
N GLU A 57 15.27 -4.54 23.41
CA GLU A 57 16.37 -4.14 22.53
C GLU A 57 15.84 -3.63 21.18
N ASP A 58 14.80 -4.28 20.64
CA ASP A 58 14.12 -3.82 19.43
C ASP A 58 13.43 -2.45 19.65
N ARG A 59 12.85 -2.24 20.83
CA ARG A 59 12.31 -0.92 21.21
C ARG A 59 13.40 0.16 21.24
N LYS A 60 14.57 -0.13 21.79
CA LYS A 60 15.70 0.81 21.77
C LYS A 60 16.14 1.10 20.35
N THR A 61 16.21 0.09 19.51
CA THR A 61 16.54 0.21 18.09
C THR A 61 15.53 1.10 17.37
N LEU A 62 14.23 0.90 17.62
CA LEU A 62 13.19 1.75 17.06
C LEU A 62 13.30 3.20 17.52
N GLU A 63 13.60 3.43 18.82
CA GLU A 63 13.83 4.79 19.33
C GLU A 63 15.03 5.48 18.68
N GLN A 64 16.10 4.72 18.40
CA GLN A 64 17.24 5.25 17.63
C GLN A 64 16.82 5.65 16.21
N PHE A 65 15.99 4.85 15.52
CA PHE A 65 15.46 5.23 14.22
C PHE A 65 14.58 6.47 14.30
N ARG A 66 13.70 6.57 15.31
CA ARG A 66 12.87 7.77 15.55
C ARG A 66 13.73 9.02 15.65
N TRP A 67 14.78 8.97 16.46
CA TRP A 67 15.70 10.07 16.61
C TRP A 67 16.46 10.40 15.31
N MET A 68 17.05 9.39 14.65
CA MET A 68 17.82 9.58 13.42
C MET A 68 16.99 10.10 12.25
N LEU A 69 15.75 9.65 12.10
CA LEU A 69 14.90 10.00 10.97
C LEU A 69 14.11 11.29 11.18
N GLN A 70 13.97 11.76 12.42
CA GLN A 70 13.41 13.09 12.73
C GLN A 70 14.41 14.21 12.46
N ASP A 71 15.70 13.95 12.62
CA ASP A 71 16.74 14.93 12.33
C ASP A 71 17.05 14.95 10.83
N ASN A 72 16.65 16.04 10.15
CA ASN A 72 16.88 16.25 8.71
C ASN A 72 18.38 16.20 8.32
N THR A 73 19.29 16.26 9.26
CA THR A 73 20.74 16.21 9.04
C THR A 73 21.17 14.87 8.44
N PHE A 74 20.49 13.77 8.76
CA PHE A 74 20.83 12.44 8.24
C PHE A 74 20.34 12.16 6.82
N ARG A 75 19.47 12.99 6.23
CA ARG A 75 19.06 12.86 4.82
C ARG A 75 20.21 13.09 3.83
N PHE A 76 21.31 13.68 4.26
CA PHE A 76 22.43 14.07 3.40
C PHE A 76 23.66 13.14 3.48
N ILE A 77 23.71 12.19 4.41
CA ILE A 77 24.83 11.24 4.46
C ILE A 77 24.58 10.09 3.48
N ARG A 78 24.70 10.37 2.20
CA ARG A 78 24.97 9.35 1.18
C ARG A 78 26.48 9.08 1.20
N ASN A 79 26.95 8.33 2.15
CA ASN A 79 28.29 7.79 2.08
C ASN A 79 28.31 6.54 1.20
N LEU A 80 29.13 6.62 0.19
CA LEU A 80 29.55 5.62 -0.77
C LEU A 80 29.50 4.18 -0.22
N GLY A 81 28.42 3.46 -0.55
CA GLY A 81 28.33 2.01 -0.36
C GLY A 81 27.80 1.51 0.98
N GLU A 82 27.47 2.38 1.94
CA GLU A 82 26.81 1.98 3.19
C GLU A 82 25.30 2.10 3.09
N ILE A 83 24.59 1.14 3.72
CA ILE A 83 23.13 1.15 3.83
C ILE A 83 22.68 2.39 4.60
N THR A 84 21.78 3.19 4.04
CA THR A 84 21.27 4.41 4.69
C THR A 84 20.44 4.08 5.95
N PRO A 85 20.31 4.99 6.93
CA PRO A 85 19.42 4.80 8.07
C PRO A 85 17.96 4.49 7.67
N ALA A 86 17.49 5.04 6.56
CA ALA A 86 16.16 4.75 6.03
C ALA A 86 16.03 3.30 5.52
N GLU A 87 17.05 2.79 4.82
CA GLU A 87 17.11 1.40 4.38
C GLU A 87 17.26 0.44 5.55
N GLN A 88 18.06 0.80 6.57
CA GLN A 88 18.17 0.01 7.81
C GLN A 88 16.82 -0.06 8.54
N TYR A 89 16.09 1.06 8.61
CA TYR A 89 14.74 1.11 9.17
C TYR A 89 13.76 0.27 8.37
N ASP A 90 13.83 0.29 7.03
CA ASP A 90 13.02 -0.55 6.16
C ASP A 90 13.26 -2.04 6.41
N HIS A 91 14.50 -2.46 6.58
CA HIS A 91 14.85 -3.83 6.97
C HIS A 91 14.32 -4.18 8.35
N PHE A 92 14.55 -3.30 9.35
CA PHE A 92 14.04 -3.50 10.70
C PHE A 92 12.51 -3.71 10.71
N VAL A 93 11.75 -2.87 10.02
CA VAL A 93 10.28 -3.03 9.93
C VAL A 93 9.92 -4.34 9.24
N SER A 94 10.64 -4.71 8.17
CA SER A 94 10.37 -5.95 7.43
C SER A 94 10.60 -7.20 8.28
N ASP A 95 11.57 -7.18 9.19
CA ASP A 95 11.85 -8.29 10.10
C ASP A 95 10.75 -8.49 11.17
N HIS A 96 10.01 -7.42 11.49
CA HIS A 96 8.93 -7.44 12.47
C HIS A 96 7.53 -7.48 11.86
N LEU A 97 7.43 -7.39 10.51
CA LEU A 97 6.17 -7.39 9.79
C LEU A 97 5.64 -8.81 9.58
N ILE A 98 4.43 -9.06 10.03
CA ILE A 98 3.71 -10.31 9.80
C ILE A 98 2.52 -10.02 8.91
N TYR A 99 2.40 -10.73 7.79
CA TYR A 99 1.20 -10.69 6.97
C TYR A 99 0.13 -11.60 7.56
N GLU A 100 -0.94 -11.02 8.07
CA GLU A 100 -2.11 -11.72 8.58
C GLU A 100 -2.97 -12.25 7.42
N SER A 101 -3.12 -11.44 6.38
CA SER A 101 -3.78 -11.82 5.13
C SER A 101 -2.78 -12.40 4.13
N LYS A 102 -2.97 -13.66 3.76
CA LYS A 102 -2.19 -14.33 2.72
C LYS A 102 -2.47 -13.75 1.33
N PHE A 103 -3.69 -13.30 1.12
CA PHE A 103 -4.05 -12.63 -0.12
C PHE A 103 -3.31 -11.29 -0.23
N PHE A 104 -3.28 -10.50 0.84
CA PHE A 104 -2.55 -9.23 0.86
C PHE A 104 -1.03 -9.45 0.68
N GLU A 105 -0.45 -10.48 1.31
CA GLU A 105 0.95 -10.89 1.09
C GLU A 105 1.22 -11.18 -0.40
N THR A 106 0.31 -11.92 -1.05
CA THR A 106 0.43 -12.25 -2.48
C THR A 106 0.41 -11.00 -3.36
N ILE A 107 -0.49 -10.05 -3.06
CA ILE A 107 -0.58 -8.77 -3.77
C ILE A 107 0.70 -7.95 -3.59
N ASN A 108 1.22 -7.83 -2.35
CA ASN A 108 2.48 -7.11 -2.09
C ASN A 108 3.64 -7.69 -2.90
N LYS A 109 3.84 -9.00 -2.87
CA LYS A 109 4.89 -9.68 -3.64
C LYS A 109 4.73 -9.48 -5.15
N ALA A 110 3.50 -9.46 -5.67
CA ALA A 110 3.25 -9.20 -7.08
C ALA A 110 3.61 -7.76 -7.45
N VAL A 111 3.27 -6.77 -6.62
CA VAL A 111 3.63 -5.36 -6.84
C VAL A 111 5.15 -5.18 -6.79
N GLU A 112 5.85 -5.77 -5.84
CA GLU A 112 7.31 -5.69 -5.72
C GLU A 112 8.02 -6.26 -6.95
N SER A 113 7.58 -7.43 -7.41
CA SER A 113 8.24 -8.16 -8.52
C SER A 113 7.88 -7.63 -9.90
N LYS A 114 6.62 -7.27 -10.14
CA LYS A 114 6.07 -6.93 -11.47
C LYS A 114 5.73 -5.45 -11.61
N LYS A 115 5.76 -4.66 -10.52
CA LYS A 115 5.28 -3.26 -10.45
C LYS A 115 3.81 -3.08 -10.85
N TRP A 116 3.08 -4.17 -11.01
CA TRP A 116 1.68 -4.23 -11.38
C TRP A 116 1.05 -5.48 -10.78
N VAL A 117 -0.23 -5.41 -10.43
CA VAL A 117 -0.98 -6.55 -9.93
C VAL A 117 -2.39 -6.56 -10.49
N ASP A 118 -2.81 -7.73 -10.93
CA ASP A 118 -4.20 -8.05 -11.25
C ASP A 118 -4.83 -8.71 -10.02
N ILE A 119 -5.44 -7.88 -9.16
CA ILE A 119 -6.05 -8.36 -7.90
C ILE A 119 -7.16 -9.37 -8.19
N GLU A 120 -7.95 -9.14 -9.23
CA GLU A 120 -9.02 -10.07 -9.60
C GLU A 120 -8.45 -11.42 -10.05
N GLY A 121 -7.43 -11.40 -10.91
CA GLY A 121 -6.74 -12.60 -11.36
C GLY A 121 -6.08 -13.38 -10.21
N GLU A 122 -5.42 -12.69 -9.28
CA GLU A 122 -4.83 -13.31 -8.10
C GLU A 122 -5.91 -13.89 -7.16
N TYR A 123 -7.02 -13.15 -6.93
CA TYR A 123 -8.15 -13.65 -6.15
C TYR A 123 -8.74 -14.93 -6.77
N TYR A 124 -9.04 -14.93 -8.09
CA TYR A 124 -9.54 -16.12 -8.77
C TYR A 124 -8.56 -17.29 -8.75
N SER A 125 -7.26 -17.01 -8.82
CA SER A 125 -6.22 -18.01 -8.72
C SER A 125 -6.21 -18.69 -7.36
N LEU A 126 -6.33 -17.90 -6.29
CA LEU A 126 -6.44 -18.40 -4.92
C LEU A 126 -7.74 -19.15 -4.69
N LEU A 127 -8.86 -18.61 -5.14
CA LEU A 127 -10.17 -19.26 -5.03
C LEU A 127 -10.18 -20.64 -5.71
N LYS A 128 -9.58 -20.77 -6.91
CA LYS A 128 -9.42 -22.07 -7.57
C LYS A 128 -8.57 -23.04 -6.77
N LYS A 129 -7.52 -22.57 -6.10
CA LYS A 129 -6.67 -23.43 -5.23
C LYS A 129 -7.47 -23.92 -4.03
N VAL A 130 -8.24 -23.08 -3.36
CA VAL A 130 -9.10 -23.44 -2.24
C VAL A 130 -10.09 -24.56 -2.63
N PHE A 131 -10.70 -24.48 -3.80
CA PHE A 131 -11.64 -25.51 -4.26
C PHE A 131 -10.98 -26.81 -4.74
N LYS A 132 -9.77 -26.74 -5.29
CA LYS A 132 -9.08 -27.91 -5.85
C LYS A 132 -8.25 -28.68 -4.84
N ASP A 133 -7.68 -27.99 -3.88
CA ASP A 133 -6.72 -28.54 -2.94
C ASP A 133 -7.24 -28.36 -1.51
N LYS A 134 -7.80 -29.45 -0.96
CA LYS A 134 -8.27 -29.49 0.44
C LYS A 134 -7.14 -29.33 1.47
N SER A 135 -5.88 -29.41 1.03
CA SER A 135 -4.68 -29.13 1.87
C SER A 135 -4.20 -27.68 1.74
N CYS A 136 -4.88 -26.86 0.94
CA CYS A 136 -4.55 -25.45 0.78
C CYS A 136 -4.64 -24.73 2.13
N LYS A 137 -3.63 -23.93 2.44
CA LYS A 137 -3.57 -23.14 3.69
C LYS A 137 -4.73 -22.11 3.82
N TYR A 138 -5.40 -21.78 2.73
CA TYR A 138 -6.72 -21.16 2.75
C TYR A 138 -7.74 -22.28 2.96
N GLY A 139 -8.12 -22.52 4.19
CA GLY A 139 -9.06 -23.59 4.51
C GLY A 139 -10.49 -23.34 4.04
N ASP A 140 -10.86 -22.08 3.75
CA ASP A 140 -12.24 -21.69 3.50
C ASP A 140 -12.33 -20.48 2.52
N PRO A 141 -13.21 -20.54 1.48
CA PRO A 141 -13.55 -19.39 0.66
C PRO A 141 -14.07 -18.19 1.45
N ILE A 142 -14.68 -18.41 2.62
CA ILE A 142 -15.17 -17.36 3.49
C ILE A 142 -14.01 -16.48 3.97
N GLN A 143 -12.93 -17.09 4.46
CA GLN A 143 -11.74 -16.36 4.87
C GLN A 143 -11.16 -15.51 3.74
N LEU A 144 -11.07 -16.06 2.52
CA LEU A 144 -10.57 -15.30 1.37
C LEU A 144 -11.46 -14.10 1.04
N ASN A 145 -12.79 -14.23 1.19
CA ASN A 145 -13.74 -13.12 1.02
C ASN A 145 -13.55 -12.06 2.12
N GLU A 146 -13.36 -12.47 3.37
CA GLU A 146 -13.10 -11.54 4.47
C GLU A 146 -11.82 -10.74 4.23
N GLU A 147 -10.73 -11.41 3.81
CA GLU A 147 -9.48 -10.75 3.44
C GLU A 147 -9.66 -9.76 2.27
N LEU A 148 -10.47 -10.11 1.26
CA LEU A 148 -10.81 -9.20 0.16
C LEU A 148 -11.57 -7.97 0.66
N GLU A 149 -12.54 -8.13 1.57
CA GLU A 149 -13.27 -6.99 2.14
C GLU A 149 -12.35 -6.07 2.97
N LEU A 150 -11.39 -6.61 3.72
CA LEU A 150 -10.37 -5.82 4.41
C LEU A 150 -9.53 -4.99 3.43
N ILE A 151 -9.08 -5.61 2.32
CA ILE A 151 -8.31 -4.92 1.27
C ILE A 151 -9.13 -3.81 0.63
N LYS A 152 -10.41 -4.07 0.30
CA LYS A 152 -11.32 -3.07 -0.25
C LYS A 152 -11.57 -1.91 0.71
N GLY A 153 -11.67 -2.19 2.01
CA GLY A 153 -11.78 -1.17 3.05
C GLY A 153 -10.53 -0.27 3.11
N ALA A 154 -9.35 -0.87 3.14
CA ALA A 154 -8.08 -0.15 3.15
C ALA A 154 -7.86 0.68 1.87
N LEU A 155 -8.15 0.11 0.69
CA LEU A 155 -8.10 0.80 -0.59
C LEU A 155 -9.08 1.99 -0.63
N THR A 156 -10.30 1.81 -0.14
CA THR A 156 -11.30 2.88 -0.06
C THR A 156 -10.80 4.03 0.82
N GLY A 157 -10.21 3.73 1.96
CA GLY A 157 -9.58 4.72 2.85
C GLY A 157 -8.47 5.49 2.16
N TYR A 158 -7.58 4.78 1.46
CA TYR A 158 -6.50 5.36 0.67
C TYR A 158 -7.02 6.31 -0.42
N LEU A 159 -7.97 5.86 -1.24
CA LEU A 159 -8.54 6.67 -2.33
C LEU A 159 -9.26 7.92 -1.82
N LYS A 160 -9.95 7.85 -0.69
CA LYS A 160 -10.54 9.04 -0.02
C LYS A 160 -9.46 10.03 0.41
N SER A 161 -8.32 9.54 0.89
CA SER A 161 -7.17 10.40 1.24
C SER A 161 -6.58 11.10 0.01
N VAL A 162 -6.37 10.34 -1.08
CA VAL A 162 -5.91 10.88 -2.37
C VAL A 162 -6.88 11.94 -2.88
N GLN A 163 -8.19 11.66 -2.91
CA GLN A 163 -9.21 12.61 -3.33
C GLN A 163 -9.20 13.89 -2.51
N LYS A 164 -9.12 13.78 -1.18
CA LYS A 164 -9.05 14.93 -0.28
C LYS A 164 -7.83 15.81 -0.55
N HIS A 165 -6.70 15.19 -0.86
CA HIS A 165 -5.46 15.90 -1.20
C HIS A 165 -5.56 16.58 -2.56
N TYR A 166 -6.12 15.91 -3.55
CA TYR A 166 -6.34 16.43 -4.89
C TYR A 166 -7.24 17.68 -4.91
N ILE A 167 -8.38 17.61 -4.21
CA ILE A 167 -9.31 18.76 -4.12
C ILE A 167 -8.62 20.00 -3.53
N LYS A 168 -7.65 19.80 -2.61
CA LYS A 168 -6.89 20.89 -2.00
C LYS A 168 -5.77 21.45 -2.88
N SER A 169 -5.21 20.63 -3.76
CA SER A 169 -4.01 20.97 -4.54
C SER A 169 -4.30 21.65 -5.88
N GLU A 170 -5.57 21.74 -6.28
CA GLU A 170 -5.99 22.29 -7.60
C GLU A 170 -5.30 21.62 -8.80
N LEU A 171 -4.85 20.38 -8.64
CA LEU A 171 -4.18 19.58 -9.67
C LEU A 171 -5.19 19.12 -10.73
N ARG A 172 -5.68 20.03 -11.55
CA ARG A 172 -6.53 19.69 -12.70
C ARG A 172 -5.71 19.70 -13.97
N ASN A 173 -5.96 18.72 -14.84
CA ASN A 173 -5.36 18.71 -16.16
C ASN A 173 -6.33 19.42 -17.13
N PRO A 174 -6.01 20.65 -17.61
CA PRO A 174 -6.90 21.43 -18.46
C PRO A 174 -7.16 20.75 -19.80
N ASP A 175 -6.20 19.99 -20.34
CA ASP A 175 -6.36 19.31 -21.63
C ASP A 175 -7.44 18.22 -21.55
N ILE A 176 -7.53 17.52 -20.41
CA ILE A 176 -8.56 16.50 -20.19
C ILE A 176 -9.93 17.16 -19.95
N GLU A 177 -9.97 18.25 -19.18
CA GLU A 177 -11.21 19.02 -18.99
C GLU A 177 -11.75 19.53 -20.33
N GLN A 178 -10.88 20.00 -21.22
CA GLN A 178 -11.29 20.43 -22.55
C GLN A 178 -11.95 19.29 -23.34
N ILE A 179 -11.35 18.08 -23.35
CA ILE A 179 -11.91 16.91 -24.06
C ILE A 179 -13.31 16.54 -23.54
N ILE A 180 -13.56 16.70 -22.23
CA ILE A 180 -14.87 16.39 -21.62
C ILE A 180 -15.92 17.44 -22.00
N HIS A 181 -15.52 18.70 -22.11
CA HIS A 181 -16.42 19.85 -22.34
C HIS A 181 -16.57 20.23 -23.81
N GLU A 182 -15.75 19.70 -24.71
CA GLU A 182 -15.94 19.92 -26.14
C GLU A 182 -17.25 19.28 -26.62
N PRO A 183 -18.08 20.03 -27.41
CA PRO A 183 -19.39 19.58 -27.86
C PRO A 183 -19.37 18.44 -28.88
#